data_2f1787926fe8d161c22932761bf80a08
#
_entry.id   2f1787926fe8d161c22932761bf80a08
#
_cell.length_a   1.000
_cell.length_b   1.000
_cell.length_c   1.000
_cell.angle_alpha   90.00
_cell.angle_beta   90.00
_cell.angle_gamma   90.00
#
_symmetry.space_group_name_H-M   'P 1'
#
loop_
_entity.id
_entity.type
_entity.pdbx_description
1 polymer ?
#
loop_
_entity_poly.entity_id
_entity_poly.type
_entity_poly.pdbx_seq_one_letter_code
_entity_poly.pdbx_strand_id
1 'polypeptide(L)'
;VTGDIRAQMQKDGTDHVWLDMRPVGERTLREHFPTIFARCREEGYDPLKVPVPVVPAQHYFMGGVKVDLDGRTSMPRLFAAGETACNGVHGKNRLASNSLLESLIWAERAAKAMAYFDQLKTFPPIDAAAYADVAALRAEDAKHIREEAEREATID
;
A
#
# COMPACT_ATOMS: atom_id res chain seq x y z
N VAL A 1 -5.21 7.86 13.25
CA VAL A 1 -5.22 9.07 12.37
C VAL A 1 -6.31 8.94 11.30
N THR A 2 -6.24 8.00 10.31
CA THR A 2 -7.25 7.91 9.24
C THR A 2 -8.66 7.66 9.76
N GLY A 3 -8.83 6.75 10.73
CA GLY A 3 -10.12 6.50 11.39
C GLY A 3 -10.66 7.74 12.09
N ASP A 4 -9.81 8.47 12.81
CA ASP A 4 -10.20 9.69 13.53
C ASP A 4 -10.63 10.80 12.56
N ILE A 5 -9.91 10.94 11.42
CA ILE A 5 -10.28 11.91 10.38
C ILE A 5 -11.65 11.56 9.80
N ARG A 6 -11.91 10.28 9.47
CA ARG A 6 -13.21 9.85 8.96
C ARG A 6 -14.33 10.06 9.96
N ALA A 7 -14.10 9.74 11.24
CA ALA A 7 -15.07 9.99 12.30
C ALA A 7 -15.37 11.48 12.44
N GLN A 8 -14.36 12.35 12.33
CA GLN A 8 -14.57 13.79 12.37
C GLN A 8 -15.36 14.30 11.16
N MET A 9 -15.03 13.83 9.94
CA MET A 9 -15.79 14.16 8.73
C MET A 9 -17.27 13.77 8.87
N GLN A 10 -17.56 12.58 9.40
CA GLN A 10 -18.94 12.13 9.66
C GLN A 10 -19.65 13.01 10.68
N LYS A 11 -18.98 13.36 11.77
CA LYS A 11 -19.52 14.22 12.82
C LYS A 11 -19.85 15.63 12.31
N ASP A 12 -18.97 16.18 11.47
CA ASP A 12 -19.11 17.54 10.94
C ASP A 12 -20.03 17.59 9.69
N GLY A 13 -20.39 16.44 9.13
CA GLY A 13 -21.17 16.35 7.90
C GLY A 13 -20.42 16.89 6.67
N THR A 14 -19.09 16.78 6.66
CA THR A 14 -18.22 17.29 5.60
C THR A 14 -17.51 16.16 4.86
N ASP A 15 -17.10 16.43 3.64
CA ASP A 15 -16.31 15.53 2.80
C ASP A 15 -14.78 15.68 2.97
N HIS A 16 -14.34 16.55 3.86
CA HIS A 16 -12.94 16.85 4.15
C HIS A 16 -12.76 17.33 5.60
N VAL A 17 -11.49 17.40 6.04
CA VAL A 17 -11.07 18.14 7.24
C VAL A 17 -10.09 19.23 6.86
N TRP A 18 -9.91 20.21 7.75
CA TRP A 18 -9.02 21.33 7.53
C TRP A 18 -7.65 21.09 8.13
N LEU A 19 -6.61 21.16 7.30
CA LEU A 19 -5.21 21.11 7.74
C LEU A 19 -4.66 22.52 7.87
N ASP A 20 -4.31 22.91 9.09
CA ASP A 20 -3.65 24.19 9.36
C ASP A 20 -2.13 24.04 9.22
N MET A 21 -1.57 24.59 8.15
CA MET A 21 -0.15 24.56 7.85
C MET A 21 0.61 25.80 8.35
N ARG A 22 -0.08 26.81 8.88
CA ARG A 22 0.53 28.06 9.36
C ARG A 22 1.62 27.85 10.42
N PRO A 23 1.45 26.91 11.39
CA PRO A 23 2.48 26.64 12.39
C PRO A 23 3.81 26.11 11.83
N VAL A 24 3.80 25.55 10.60
CA VAL A 24 5.02 25.03 9.93
C VAL A 24 5.98 26.16 9.57
N GLY A 25 5.44 27.33 9.26
CA GLY A 25 6.19 28.52 8.89
C GLY A 25 6.57 28.57 7.40
N GLU A 26 6.62 29.79 6.86
CA GLU A 26 6.85 30.04 5.43
C GLU A 26 8.16 29.43 4.91
N ARG A 27 9.24 29.61 5.64
CA ARG A 27 10.55 29.11 5.23
C ARG A 27 10.51 27.60 5.03
N THR A 28 10.01 26.86 6.01
CA THR A 28 9.93 25.40 5.96
C THR A 28 9.01 24.92 4.82
N LEU A 29 7.87 25.58 4.64
CA LEU A 29 6.94 25.23 3.56
C LEU A 29 7.56 25.41 2.18
N ARG A 30 8.32 26.50 1.98
CA ARG A 30 8.96 26.77 0.68
C ARG A 30 10.19 25.89 0.42
N GLU A 31 11.00 25.62 1.44
CA GLU A 31 12.24 24.85 1.30
C GLU A 31 11.98 23.34 1.23
N HIS A 32 11.07 22.81 2.07
CA HIS A 32 10.86 21.36 2.20
C HIS A 32 9.61 20.83 1.48
N PHE A 33 8.62 21.70 1.22
CA PHE A 33 7.35 21.31 0.59
C PHE A 33 6.96 22.22 -0.60
N PRO A 34 7.91 22.55 -1.51
CA PRO A 34 7.66 23.55 -2.56
C PRO A 34 6.49 23.16 -3.49
N THR A 35 6.38 21.88 -3.85
CA THR A 35 5.32 21.38 -4.73
C THR A 35 3.94 21.50 -4.07
N ILE A 36 3.82 21.12 -2.79
CA ILE A 36 2.57 21.23 -2.05
C ILE A 36 2.19 22.70 -1.89
N PHE A 37 3.16 23.55 -1.55
CA PHE A 37 2.94 24.99 -1.41
C PHE A 37 2.43 25.64 -2.71
N ALA A 38 3.05 25.32 -3.85
CA ALA A 38 2.63 25.82 -5.14
C ALA A 38 1.22 25.31 -5.49
N ARG A 39 0.98 24.01 -5.33
CA ARG A 39 -0.30 23.40 -5.67
C ARG A 39 -1.45 23.97 -4.86
N CYS A 40 -1.29 24.17 -3.55
CA CYS A 40 -2.31 24.82 -2.73
C CYS A 40 -2.68 26.20 -3.27
N ARG A 41 -1.70 26.99 -3.68
CA ARG A 41 -1.95 28.34 -4.20
C ARG A 41 -2.61 28.33 -5.57
N GLU A 42 -2.28 27.40 -6.45
CA GLU A 42 -2.97 27.18 -7.73
C GLU A 42 -4.45 26.87 -7.55
N GLU A 43 -4.78 26.11 -6.49
CA GLU A 43 -6.17 25.79 -6.13
C GLU A 43 -6.86 26.90 -5.29
N GLY A 44 -6.24 28.04 -5.12
CA GLY A 44 -6.81 29.22 -4.43
C GLY A 44 -6.60 29.23 -2.91
N TYR A 45 -5.85 28.30 -2.35
CA TYR A 45 -5.53 28.27 -0.92
C TYR A 45 -4.11 28.78 -0.65
N ASP A 46 -3.96 29.87 0.08
CA ASP A 46 -2.65 30.30 0.59
C ASP A 46 -2.40 29.63 1.95
N PRO A 47 -1.54 28.58 2.01
CA PRO A 47 -1.33 27.80 3.23
C PRO A 47 -0.67 28.59 4.36
N LEU A 48 -0.20 29.83 4.08
CA LEU A 48 0.30 30.74 5.10
C LEU A 48 -0.80 31.56 5.76
N LYS A 49 -1.99 31.59 5.17
CA LYS A 49 -3.10 32.44 5.61
C LYS A 49 -4.31 31.65 6.05
N VAL A 50 -4.61 30.57 5.31
CA VAL A 50 -5.84 29.79 5.52
C VAL A 50 -5.51 28.29 5.62
N PRO A 51 -6.28 27.51 6.38
CA PRO A 51 -6.20 26.06 6.33
C PRO A 51 -6.54 25.52 4.94
N VAL A 52 -6.00 24.35 4.60
CA VAL A 52 -6.28 23.67 3.33
C VAL A 52 -7.16 22.43 3.56
N PRO A 53 -8.11 22.13 2.65
CA PRO A 53 -8.94 20.95 2.78
C PRO A 53 -8.13 19.69 2.46
N VAL A 54 -8.27 18.65 3.28
CA VAL A 54 -7.60 17.36 3.09
C VAL A 54 -8.55 16.21 3.36
N VAL A 55 -8.34 15.11 2.65
CA VAL A 55 -9.07 13.85 2.82
C VAL A 55 -8.10 12.69 2.96
N PRO A 56 -8.46 11.62 3.67
CA PRO A 56 -7.70 10.39 3.64
C PRO A 56 -7.75 9.78 2.23
N ALA A 57 -6.60 9.43 1.69
CA ALA A 57 -6.50 8.74 0.42
C ALA A 57 -5.65 7.48 0.57
N GLN A 58 -5.92 6.47 -0.26
CA GLN A 58 -5.06 5.30 -0.34
C GLN A 58 -3.72 5.73 -0.94
N HIS A 59 -2.63 5.35 -0.28
CA HIS A 59 -1.28 5.69 -0.70
C HIS A 59 -0.43 4.46 -1.04
N TYR A 60 -0.56 3.39 -0.25
CA TYR A 60 0.20 2.16 -0.41
C TYR A 60 -0.72 0.96 -0.25
N PHE A 61 -0.56 -0.04 -1.12
CA PHE A 61 -1.33 -1.27 -1.05
C PHE A 61 -0.66 -2.26 -0.09
N MET A 62 -1.27 -2.48 1.07
CA MET A 62 -0.87 -3.56 1.97
C MET A 62 -1.52 -4.86 1.51
N GLY A 63 -0.71 -5.93 1.40
CA GLY A 63 -1.16 -7.18 0.81
C GLY A 63 -0.52 -7.43 -0.55
N GLY A 64 -1.22 -8.11 -1.44
CA GLY A 64 -0.72 -8.46 -2.77
C GLY A 64 -0.43 -9.94 -2.93
N VAL A 65 0.42 -10.29 -3.89
CA VAL A 65 0.80 -11.68 -4.17
C VAL A 65 1.60 -12.24 -2.99
N LYS A 66 1.07 -13.28 -2.35
CA LYS A 66 1.75 -13.94 -1.23
C LYS A 66 3.09 -14.53 -1.67
N VAL A 67 4.15 -14.18 -0.96
CA VAL A 67 5.51 -14.64 -1.22
C VAL A 67 6.22 -15.10 0.05
N ASP A 68 7.25 -15.94 -0.13
CA ASP A 68 8.20 -16.28 0.92
C ASP A 68 9.27 -15.19 1.11
N LEU A 69 10.26 -15.47 1.96
CA LEU A 69 11.36 -14.54 2.22
C LEU A 69 12.26 -14.29 1.01
N ASP A 70 12.21 -15.13 -0.01
CA ASP A 70 12.97 -15.00 -1.25
C ASP A 70 12.11 -14.51 -2.42
N GLY A 71 10.91 -14.01 -2.15
CA GLY A 71 10.00 -13.50 -3.16
C GLY A 71 9.32 -14.57 -4.02
N ARG A 72 9.43 -15.87 -3.65
CA ARG A 72 8.77 -16.95 -4.41
C ARG A 72 7.28 -16.96 -4.10
N THR A 73 6.47 -17.10 -5.14
CA THR A 73 5.02 -17.31 -4.99
C THR A 73 4.69 -18.79 -4.84
N SER A 74 3.41 -19.11 -4.64
CA SER A 74 2.92 -20.50 -4.71
C SER A 74 3.02 -21.11 -6.12
N MET A 75 3.10 -20.27 -7.15
CA MET A 75 3.26 -20.69 -8.53
C MET A 75 4.74 -20.89 -8.85
N PRO A 76 5.17 -22.08 -9.30
CA PRO A 76 6.55 -22.32 -9.70
C PRO A 76 7.03 -21.30 -10.75
N ARG A 77 8.25 -20.80 -10.60
CA ARG A 77 8.91 -19.87 -11.53
C ARG A 77 8.33 -18.45 -11.53
N LEU A 78 7.38 -18.13 -10.64
CA LEU A 78 6.84 -16.81 -10.45
C LEU A 78 7.36 -16.20 -9.14
N PHE A 79 7.88 -14.99 -9.24
CA PHE A 79 8.39 -14.21 -8.13
C PHE A 79 7.66 -12.87 -8.08
N ALA A 80 7.53 -12.31 -6.88
CA ALA A 80 7.05 -10.95 -6.71
C ALA A 80 7.83 -10.23 -5.61
N ALA A 81 8.04 -8.93 -5.79
CA ALA A 81 8.70 -8.07 -4.81
C ALA A 81 8.12 -6.66 -4.86
N GLY A 82 8.31 -5.86 -3.81
CA GLY A 82 7.79 -4.51 -3.70
C GLY A 82 6.30 -4.47 -3.40
N GLU A 83 5.65 -3.37 -3.71
CA GLU A 83 4.25 -3.09 -3.36
C GLU A 83 3.25 -4.16 -3.85
N THR A 84 3.57 -4.85 -4.93
CA THR A 84 2.74 -5.94 -5.47
C THR A 84 2.81 -7.24 -4.65
N ALA A 85 3.79 -7.36 -3.75
CA ALA A 85 4.06 -8.59 -3.00
C ALA A 85 3.58 -8.48 -1.55
N CYS A 86 3.01 -9.58 -1.04
CA CYS A 86 2.67 -9.75 0.37
C CYS A 86 3.68 -10.69 1.03
N ASN A 87 4.74 -10.14 1.59
CA ASN A 87 5.76 -10.85 2.37
C ASN A 87 5.51 -10.78 3.88
N GLY A 88 4.46 -10.06 4.32
CA GLY A 88 4.07 -9.91 5.71
C GLY A 88 4.80 -8.80 6.48
N VAL A 89 5.82 -8.16 5.91
CA VAL A 89 6.65 -7.16 6.65
C VAL A 89 5.87 -5.92 7.08
N HIS A 90 4.84 -5.57 6.33
CA HIS A 90 4.02 -4.39 6.62
C HIS A 90 2.82 -4.68 7.53
N GLY A 91 2.48 -5.94 7.75
CA GLY A 91 1.30 -6.31 8.52
C GLY A 91 0.03 -5.62 7.99
N LYS A 92 -0.81 -5.14 8.89
CA LYS A 92 -2.07 -4.46 8.56
C LYS A 92 -1.84 -3.03 8.01
N ASN A 93 -0.73 -2.37 8.39
CA ASN A 93 -0.46 -1.00 7.96
C ASN A 93 1.05 -0.72 7.92
N ARG A 94 1.53 -0.28 6.76
CA ARG A 94 2.94 0.01 6.51
C ARG A 94 3.44 1.18 7.39
N LEU A 95 4.60 1.00 8.03
CA LEU A 95 5.32 2.12 8.60
C LEU A 95 5.88 3.01 7.47
N ALA A 96 5.70 4.31 7.61
CA ALA A 96 6.11 5.29 6.59
C ALA A 96 7.55 5.07 6.13
N SER A 97 7.79 5.20 4.82
CA SER A 97 9.07 5.05 4.12
C SER A 97 9.64 3.63 4.04
N ASN A 98 9.08 2.65 4.74
CA ASN A 98 9.60 1.27 4.72
C ASN A 98 9.34 0.53 3.39
N SER A 99 8.45 1.01 2.53
CA SER A 99 8.19 0.40 1.23
C SER A 99 9.41 0.36 0.32
N LEU A 100 10.24 1.41 0.34
CA LEU A 100 11.45 1.44 -0.48
C LEU A 100 12.48 0.41 0.00
N LEU A 101 12.67 0.29 1.32
CA LEU A 101 13.56 -0.72 1.91
C LEU A 101 13.08 -2.13 1.62
N GLU A 102 11.78 -2.38 1.76
CA GLU A 102 11.17 -3.65 1.41
C GLU A 102 11.41 -4.01 -0.05
N SER A 103 11.14 -3.08 -0.98
CA SER A 103 11.33 -3.30 -2.41
C SER A 103 12.78 -3.66 -2.74
N LEU A 104 13.77 -2.96 -2.18
CA LEU A 104 15.20 -3.22 -2.42
C LEU A 104 15.61 -4.59 -1.88
N ILE A 105 15.26 -4.90 -0.63
CA ILE A 105 15.69 -6.15 0.03
C ILE A 105 15.06 -7.36 -0.65
N TRP A 106 13.75 -7.35 -0.90
CA TRP A 106 13.08 -8.50 -1.50
C TRP A 106 13.39 -8.66 -2.98
N ALA A 107 13.60 -7.57 -3.73
CA ALA A 107 14.07 -7.67 -5.11
C ALA A 107 15.46 -8.32 -5.18
N GLU A 108 16.40 -7.96 -4.31
CA GLU A 108 17.72 -8.58 -4.22
C GLU A 108 17.61 -10.07 -3.88
N ARG A 109 16.79 -10.44 -2.89
CA ARG A 109 16.59 -11.84 -2.50
C ARG A 109 15.94 -12.64 -3.62
N ALA A 110 14.92 -12.11 -4.27
CA ALA A 110 14.29 -12.75 -5.43
C ALA A 110 15.28 -12.96 -6.58
N ALA A 111 16.11 -11.96 -6.90
CA ALA A 111 17.12 -12.08 -7.94
C ALA A 111 18.14 -13.17 -7.62
N LYS A 112 18.62 -13.29 -6.38
CA LYS A 112 19.52 -14.36 -5.94
C LYS A 112 18.84 -15.73 -6.06
N ALA A 113 17.57 -15.85 -5.68
CA ALA A 113 16.83 -17.09 -5.81
C ALA A 113 16.61 -17.50 -7.28
N MET A 114 16.31 -16.55 -8.16
CA MET A 114 16.18 -16.78 -9.60
C MET A 114 17.50 -17.26 -10.21
N ALA A 115 18.63 -16.61 -9.88
CA ALA A 115 19.94 -16.98 -10.37
C ALA A 115 20.34 -18.40 -9.93
N TYR A 116 19.95 -18.81 -8.73
CA TYR A 116 20.18 -20.19 -8.26
C TYR A 116 19.40 -21.22 -9.11
N PHE A 117 18.13 -20.94 -9.44
CA PHE A 117 17.35 -21.83 -10.31
C PHE A 117 17.90 -21.89 -11.74
N ASP A 118 18.37 -20.77 -12.27
CA ASP A 118 19.01 -20.74 -13.60
C ASP A 118 20.28 -21.61 -13.65
N GLN A 119 21.10 -21.53 -12.61
CA GLN A 119 22.32 -22.37 -12.48
C GLN A 119 21.98 -23.86 -12.42
N LEU A 120 20.91 -24.24 -11.76
CA LEU A 120 20.51 -25.65 -11.68
C LEU A 120 19.86 -26.16 -12.97
N LYS A 121 19.48 -25.29 -13.91
CA LYS A 121 18.71 -25.62 -15.13
C LYS A 121 17.49 -26.51 -14.88
N THR A 122 16.97 -26.47 -13.64
CA THR A 122 15.86 -27.31 -13.19
C THR A 122 14.75 -26.40 -12.63
N PHE A 123 13.88 -26.00 -13.52
CA PHE A 123 12.61 -25.42 -13.05
C PHE A 123 11.61 -26.56 -12.84
N PRO A 124 10.94 -26.61 -11.70
CA PRO A 124 9.83 -27.54 -11.54
C PRO A 124 8.78 -27.30 -12.63
N PRO A 125 8.15 -28.36 -13.17
CA PRO A 125 7.10 -28.19 -14.15
C PRO A 125 5.94 -27.40 -13.52
N ILE A 126 5.31 -26.53 -14.32
CA ILE A 126 4.10 -25.85 -13.93
C ILE A 126 2.95 -26.84 -14.08
N ASP A 127 2.29 -27.18 -12.98
CA ASP A 127 1.03 -27.91 -13.03
C ASP A 127 -0.10 -26.96 -13.43
N ALA A 128 -0.39 -26.92 -14.74
CA ALA A 128 -1.47 -26.09 -15.28
C ALA A 128 -2.85 -26.46 -14.72
N ALA A 129 -3.04 -27.70 -14.26
CA ALA A 129 -4.30 -28.13 -13.69
C ALA A 129 -4.57 -27.48 -12.32
N ALA A 130 -3.52 -27.20 -11.55
CA ALA A 130 -3.64 -26.49 -10.27
C ALA A 130 -4.18 -25.05 -10.40
N TYR A 131 -4.14 -24.48 -11.61
CA TYR A 131 -4.56 -23.10 -11.89
C TYR A 131 -5.76 -23.04 -12.88
N ALA A 132 -6.33 -24.19 -13.22
CA ALA A 132 -7.39 -24.28 -14.24
C ALA A 132 -8.70 -23.61 -13.82
N ASP A 133 -8.98 -23.51 -12.52
CA ASP A 133 -10.21 -22.91 -11.99
C ASP A 133 -9.97 -21.55 -11.34
N VAL A 134 -9.56 -20.59 -12.16
CA VAL A 134 -9.38 -19.18 -11.74
C VAL A 134 -10.71 -18.57 -11.24
N ALA A 135 -11.87 -19.07 -11.71
CA ALA A 135 -13.16 -18.55 -11.30
C ALA A 135 -13.52 -19.01 -9.88
N ALA A 136 -13.20 -20.25 -9.51
CA ALA A 136 -13.39 -20.75 -8.15
C ALA A 136 -12.45 -20.04 -7.15
N LEU A 137 -11.17 -19.86 -7.52
CA LEU A 137 -10.20 -19.13 -6.70
C LEU A 137 -10.66 -17.68 -6.45
N ARG A 138 -11.13 -16.99 -7.49
CA ARG A 138 -11.68 -15.63 -7.34
C ARG A 138 -12.93 -15.58 -6.47
N ALA A 139 -13.77 -16.59 -6.52
CA ALA A 139 -14.97 -16.66 -5.68
C ALA A 139 -14.63 -16.89 -4.20
N GLU A 140 -13.60 -17.69 -3.93
CA GLU A 140 -13.10 -17.96 -2.58
C GLU A 140 -12.43 -16.72 -1.96
N ASP A 141 -11.60 -16.03 -2.74
CA ASP A 141 -10.99 -14.76 -2.33
C ASP A 141 -12.05 -13.68 -2.07
N ALA A 142 -13.04 -13.55 -2.93
CA ALA A 142 -14.14 -12.60 -2.76
C ALA A 142 -14.99 -12.89 -1.52
N LYS A 143 -15.18 -14.17 -1.18
CA LYS A 143 -15.86 -14.59 0.05
C LYS A 143 -15.03 -14.22 1.27
N HIS A 144 -13.73 -14.50 1.26
CA HIS A 144 -12.80 -14.18 2.37
C HIS A 144 -12.75 -12.68 2.67
N ILE A 145 -12.67 -11.87 1.61
CA ILE A 145 -12.69 -10.40 1.72
C ILE A 145 -14.00 -9.89 2.35
N ARG A 146 -15.15 -10.50 1.99
CA ARG A 146 -16.44 -10.14 2.59
C ARG A 146 -16.52 -10.53 4.07
N GLU A 147 -16.08 -11.74 4.41
CA GLU A 147 -16.07 -12.23 5.80
C GLU A 147 -15.14 -11.39 6.70
N GLU A 148 -13.98 -10.94 6.18
CA GLU A 148 -13.11 -10.00 6.89
C GLU A 148 -13.76 -8.63 7.08
N ALA A 149 -14.37 -8.09 6.05
CA ALA A 149 -15.07 -6.80 6.13
C ALA A 149 -16.25 -6.83 7.12
N GLU A 150 -17.01 -7.94 7.17
CA GLU A 150 -18.08 -8.13 8.14
C GLU A 150 -17.56 -8.29 9.58
N ARG A 151 -16.42 -8.96 9.78
CA ARG A 151 -15.76 -9.04 11.10
C ARG A 151 -15.25 -7.68 11.56
N GLU A 152 -14.67 -6.88 10.67
CA GLU A 152 -14.22 -5.53 11.02
C GLU A 152 -15.40 -4.59 11.36
N ALA A 153 -16.54 -4.74 10.72
CA ALA A 153 -17.75 -3.96 11.00
C ALA A 153 -18.45 -4.35 12.33
N THR A 154 -18.12 -5.50 12.91
CA THR A 154 -18.68 -5.98 14.20
C THR A 154 -17.76 -5.69 15.40
N ILE A 155 -16.61 -5.05 15.21
CA ILE A 155 -15.68 -4.62 16.26
C ILE A 155 -15.89 -3.11 16.49
N ASP A 156 -17.09 -2.72 16.94
CA ASP A 156 -17.39 -1.42 17.58
C ASP A 156 -17.58 -1.60 19.10
#